data_ec9182a3adac8a35a32a313e76e3a321
#
_entry.id   ec9182a3adac8a35a32a313e76e3a321
#
_cell.length_a   1.000
_cell.length_b   1.000
_cell.length_c   1.000
_cell.angle_alpha   90.00
_cell.angle_beta   90.00
_cell.angle_gamma   90.00
#
_symmetry.space_group_name_H-M   'P 1'
#
loop_
_entity.id
_entity.type
_entity.pdbx_description
1 polymer ?
#
loop_
_entity_poly.entity_id
_entity_poly.type
_entity_poly.pdbx_seq_one_letter_code
_entity_poly.pdbx_strand_id
1 'polypeptide(L)'
;VGCFFLEQGIDVLVEKPIARSAADGQAIVDAAKRNDCILAVGHVERFNPALRAVEEIGKSARYIESHRLAPFSFRSTDIGVVLDLMIHDLDLVLAFVKSPIKSVEAFGGAVFTPAEDMASAIIKFENGAVAHLTANRVALKPMRKMRVFSKEGYVSLDFQNAQGMLVKKAPGWDFEKLDMKSLDRAEMGDLWKFVFDGLLQVENLQLDTGNPLLAELEEFVNCVKDRSQPTVPGEEGVAAVAAAERVLAVIAENRWE
;
A
#
# COMPACT_ATOMS: atom_id res chain seq x y z
N VAL A 1 -22.97 -12.59 5.38
CA VAL A 1 -22.28 -13.88 5.62
C VAL A 1 -21.38 -13.76 6.84
N GLY A 2 -20.40 -12.82 6.89
CA GLY A 2 -19.47 -12.66 8.01
C GLY A 2 -20.15 -12.52 9.37
N CYS A 3 -21.11 -11.59 9.51
CA CYS A 3 -21.85 -11.39 10.75
C CYS A 3 -22.54 -12.68 11.24
N PHE A 4 -23.10 -13.48 10.31
CA PHE A 4 -23.77 -14.71 10.67
C PHE A 4 -22.86 -15.71 11.40
N PHE A 5 -21.62 -15.90 10.93
CA PHE A 5 -20.66 -16.79 11.57
C PHE A 5 -20.16 -16.22 12.91
N LEU A 6 -19.85 -14.92 12.94
CA LEU A 6 -19.42 -14.23 14.13
C LEU A 6 -20.48 -14.30 15.26
N GLU A 7 -21.76 -14.18 14.91
CA GLU A 7 -22.89 -14.33 15.86
C GLU A 7 -23.05 -15.76 16.40
N GLN A 8 -22.43 -16.74 15.74
CA GLN A 8 -22.36 -18.13 16.25
C GLN A 8 -21.06 -18.40 17.02
N GLY A 9 -20.25 -17.38 17.29
CA GLY A 9 -18.98 -17.52 17.99
C GLY A 9 -17.88 -18.16 17.13
N ILE A 10 -17.96 -18.04 15.80
CA ILE A 10 -16.99 -18.60 14.86
C ILE A 10 -16.04 -17.46 14.42
N ASP A 11 -14.74 -17.69 14.59
CA ASP A 11 -13.68 -16.80 14.12
C ASP A 11 -13.68 -16.74 12.58
N VAL A 12 -13.44 -15.56 12.00
CA VAL A 12 -13.62 -15.35 10.56
C VAL A 12 -12.44 -14.60 9.93
N LEU A 13 -11.91 -15.13 8.83
CA LEU A 13 -11.09 -14.40 7.88
C LEU A 13 -11.99 -13.99 6.70
N VAL A 14 -12.13 -12.68 6.47
CA VAL A 14 -12.93 -12.12 5.36
C VAL A 14 -12.00 -11.63 4.26
N GLU A 15 -12.24 -12.07 3.01
CA GLU A 15 -11.54 -11.52 1.85
C GLU A 15 -11.79 -10.01 1.67
N LYS A 16 -10.79 -9.33 1.12
CA LYS A 16 -10.90 -7.90 0.78
C LYS A 16 -11.88 -7.67 -0.40
N PRO A 17 -12.62 -6.56 -0.38
CA PRO A 17 -12.81 -5.65 0.76
C PRO A 17 -13.65 -6.31 1.85
N ILE A 18 -13.45 -5.95 3.11
CA ILE A 18 -14.22 -6.50 4.24
C ILE A 18 -15.74 -6.39 4.02
N ALA A 19 -16.17 -5.31 3.36
CA ALA A 19 -17.55 -5.05 2.97
C ALA A 19 -17.59 -4.06 1.81
N ARG A 20 -18.79 -3.79 1.27
CA ARG A 20 -19.01 -2.78 0.22
C ARG A 20 -18.94 -1.35 0.73
N SER A 21 -19.18 -1.15 2.02
CA SER A 21 -19.10 0.15 2.68
C SER A 21 -18.37 0.04 4.02
N ALA A 22 -17.80 1.14 4.48
CA ALA A 22 -17.20 1.22 5.82
C ALA A 22 -18.24 0.97 6.92
N ALA A 23 -19.48 1.41 6.74
CA ALA A 23 -20.58 1.16 7.68
C ALA A 23 -20.92 -0.34 7.80
N ASP A 24 -21.00 -1.05 6.68
CA ASP A 24 -21.23 -2.50 6.68
C ASP A 24 -20.01 -3.24 7.27
N GLY A 25 -18.80 -2.78 6.98
CA GLY A 25 -17.56 -3.31 7.57
C GLY A 25 -17.54 -3.13 9.10
N GLN A 26 -17.96 -1.96 9.59
CA GLN A 26 -18.08 -1.69 11.03
C GLN A 26 -19.07 -2.63 11.70
N ALA A 27 -20.19 -2.95 11.05
CA ALA A 27 -21.15 -3.91 11.59
C ALA A 27 -20.54 -5.32 11.76
N ILE A 28 -19.62 -5.73 10.87
CA ILE A 28 -18.89 -7.00 10.99
C ILE A 28 -17.91 -6.94 12.17
N VAL A 29 -17.16 -5.84 12.32
CA VAL A 29 -16.25 -5.60 13.46
C VAL A 29 -17.01 -5.64 14.76
N ASP A 30 -18.16 -4.97 14.84
CA ASP A 30 -18.98 -4.95 16.03
C ASP A 30 -19.55 -6.32 16.39
N ALA A 31 -19.90 -7.15 15.39
CA ALA A 31 -20.33 -8.52 15.60
C ALA A 31 -19.19 -9.39 16.17
N ALA A 32 -17.96 -9.26 15.66
CA ALA A 32 -16.80 -9.93 16.19
C ALA A 32 -16.53 -9.56 17.65
N LYS A 33 -16.54 -8.26 17.96
CA LYS A 33 -16.32 -7.78 19.34
C LYS A 33 -17.40 -8.26 20.32
N ARG A 34 -18.66 -8.24 19.93
CA ARG A 34 -19.76 -8.71 20.81
C ARG A 34 -19.64 -10.19 21.17
N ASN A 35 -19.08 -11.00 20.28
CA ASN A 35 -19.00 -12.43 20.46
C ASN A 35 -17.57 -12.94 20.76
N ASP A 36 -16.66 -12.04 21.06
CA ASP A 36 -15.26 -12.34 21.37
C ASP A 36 -14.58 -13.23 20.29
N CYS A 37 -14.89 -12.93 19.01
CA CYS A 37 -14.34 -13.65 17.87
C CYS A 37 -13.11 -12.94 17.28
N ILE A 38 -12.17 -13.74 16.77
CA ILE A 38 -11.07 -13.24 15.95
C ILE A 38 -11.63 -12.90 14.57
N LEU A 39 -11.39 -11.67 14.13
CA LEU A 39 -11.73 -11.18 12.79
C LEU A 39 -10.48 -10.68 12.09
N ALA A 40 -10.09 -11.33 11.01
CA ALA A 40 -9.02 -10.90 10.12
C ALA A 40 -9.57 -10.53 8.75
N VAL A 41 -8.84 -9.67 8.02
CA VAL A 41 -9.19 -9.26 6.66
C VAL A 41 -8.08 -9.66 5.68
N GLY A 42 -8.46 -10.26 4.56
CA GLY A 42 -7.59 -10.82 3.53
C GLY A 42 -6.83 -9.75 2.72
N HIS A 43 -6.11 -8.86 3.38
CA HIS A 43 -5.15 -7.97 2.73
C HIS A 43 -3.80 -8.69 2.59
N VAL A 44 -3.78 -9.70 1.73
CA VAL A 44 -2.65 -10.61 1.50
C VAL A 44 -1.32 -9.91 1.23
N GLU A 45 -1.34 -8.68 0.69
CA GLU A 45 -0.11 -7.90 0.46
C GLU A 45 0.65 -7.58 1.76
N ARG A 46 -0.02 -7.53 2.92
CA ARG A 46 0.62 -7.32 4.23
C ARG A 46 1.58 -8.47 4.60
N PHE A 47 1.38 -9.64 4.01
CA PHE A 47 2.19 -10.83 4.20
C PHE A 47 3.26 -11.00 3.12
N ASN A 48 3.36 -10.02 2.21
CA ASN A 48 4.38 -10.04 1.17
C ASN A 48 5.78 -9.81 1.78
N PRO A 49 6.71 -10.78 1.66
CA PRO A 49 8.04 -10.65 2.26
C PRO A 49 8.82 -9.41 1.79
N ALA A 50 8.49 -8.90 0.58
CA ALA A 50 9.09 -7.68 0.06
C ALA A 50 8.87 -6.46 0.96
N LEU A 51 7.79 -6.44 1.76
CA LEU A 51 7.50 -5.32 2.66
C LEU A 51 8.48 -5.22 3.84
N ARG A 52 9.19 -6.29 4.19
CA ARG A 52 10.25 -6.23 5.21
C ARG A 52 11.32 -5.20 4.86
N ALA A 53 11.61 -5.03 3.57
CA ALA A 53 12.55 -4.02 3.10
C ALA A 53 12.08 -2.57 3.34
N VAL A 54 10.78 -2.37 3.55
CA VAL A 54 10.17 -1.05 3.78
C VAL A 54 10.06 -0.73 5.26
N GLU A 55 10.14 -1.70 6.18
CA GLU A 55 9.82 -1.52 7.60
C GLU A 55 10.56 -0.36 8.27
N GLU A 56 11.85 -0.19 8.00
CA GLU A 56 12.63 0.90 8.59
C GLU A 56 12.24 2.27 8.01
N ILE A 57 12.17 2.37 6.68
CA ILE A 57 11.88 3.62 5.96
C ILE A 57 10.40 3.96 6.05
N GLY A 58 9.53 2.95 6.04
CA GLY A 58 8.08 3.09 6.13
C GLY A 58 7.61 3.79 7.41
N LYS A 59 8.25 3.53 8.54
CA LYS A 59 7.93 4.19 9.84
C LYS A 59 8.09 5.71 9.82
N SER A 60 8.96 6.23 8.97
CA SER A 60 9.23 7.66 8.80
C SER A 60 8.82 8.17 7.41
N ALA A 61 7.96 7.43 6.71
CA ALA A 61 7.51 7.77 5.37
C ALA A 61 6.97 9.19 5.29
N ARG A 62 7.42 9.94 4.27
CA ARG A 62 6.96 11.30 3.95
C ARG A 62 6.24 11.36 2.62
N TYR A 63 6.66 10.53 1.68
CA TYR A 63 6.00 10.39 0.40
C TYR A 63 5.99 8.93 -0.02
N ILE A 64 4.81 8.45 -0.44
CA ILE A 64 4.61 7.10 -0.96
C ILE A 64 4.01 7.22 -2.35
N GLU A 65 4.58 6.52 -3.31
CA GLU A 65 4.08 6.40 -4.67
C GLU A 65 3.80 4.93 -4.96
N SER A 66 2.60 4.61 -5.47
CA SER A 66 2.26 3.25 -5.88
C SER A 66 1.56 3.23 -7.24
N HIS A 67 1.94 2.25 -8.05
CA HIS A 67 1.34 1.97 -9.34
C HIS A 67 0.89 0.51 -9.39
N ARG A 68 -0.41 0.29 -9.56
CA ARG A 68 -1.02 -1.03 -9.71
C ARG A 68 -1.82 -1.07 -11.01
N LEU A 69 -1.17 -1.56 -12.05
CA LEU A 69 -1.69 -1.62 -13.40
C LEU A 69 -1.94 -3.08 -13.77
N ALA A 70 -3.13 -3.40 -14.26
CA ALA A 70 -3.50 -4.74 -14.69
C ALA A 70 -4.01 -4.71 -16.14
N PRO A 71 -3.77 -5.75 -16.94
CA PRO A 71 -4.46 -5.95 -18.20
C PRO A 71 -5.96 -6.16 -17.96
N PHE A 72 -6.77 -5.75 -18.95
CA PHE A 72 -8.21 -5.96 -18.87
C PHE A 72 -8.56 -7.44 -18.70
N SER A 73 -9.47 -7.71 -17.79
CA SER A 73 -10.02 -9.03 -17.53
C SER A 73 -11.53 -8.91 -17.34
N PHE A 74 -12.32 -9.91 -17.76
CA PHE A 74 -13.74 -9.97 -17.48
C PHE A 74 -14.10 -10.28 -16.02
N ARG A 75 -13.10 -10.50 -15.18
CA ARG A 75 -13.30 -10.65 -13.72
C ARG A 75 -13.50 -9.28 -13.09
N SER A 76 -14.37 -9.22 -12.08
CA SER A 76 -14.60 -8.02 -11.25
C SER A 76 -14.99 -6.77 -12.05
N THR A 77 -15.69 -6.94 -13.20
CA THR A 77 -16.17 -5.80 -14.01
C THR A 77 -17.38 -5.10 -13.39
N ASP A 78 -17.95 -5.67 -12.36
CA ASP A 78 -19.06 -5.14 -11.55
C ASP A 78 -18.62 -4.16 -10.45
N ILE A 79 -17.30 -4.09 -10.18
CA ILE A 79 -16.71 -3.13 -9.23
C ILE A 79 -15.61 -2.34 -9.90
N GLY A 80 -15.37 -1.10 -9.41
CA GLY A 80 -14.31 -0.23 -9.91
C GLY A 80 -12.92 -0.60 -9.39
N VAL A 81 -11.88 -0.03 -10.05
CA VAL A 81 -10.47 -0.31 -9.70
C VAL A 81 -10.08 0.22 -8.33
N VAL A 82 -10.83 1.16 -7.75
CA VAL A 82 -10.54 1.67 -6.40
C VAL A 82 -10.74 0.56 -5.37
N LEU A 83 -11.87 -0.16 -5.42
CA LEU A 83 -12.18 -1.26 -4.49
C LEU A 83 -11.54 -2.59 -4.91
N ASP A 84 -11.22 -2.78 -6.21
CA ASP A 84 -10.59 -4.01 -6.66
C ASP A 84 -9.07 -4.00 -6.53
N LEU A 85 -8.42 -2.93 -7.00
CA LEU A 85 -6.97 -2.82 -7.11
C LEU A 85 -6.36 -1.82 -6.10
N MET A 86 -6.85 -0.58 -6.08
CA MET A 86 -6.24 0.48 -5.26
C MET A 86 -6.35 0.20 -3.76
N ILE A 87 -7.36 -0.54 -3.32
CA ILE A 87 -7.58 -0.86 -1.91
C ILE A 87 -6.38 -1.59 -1.27
N HIS A 88 -5.63 -2.38 -2.01
CA HIS A 88 -4.41 -3.02 -1.53
C HIS A 88 -3.33 -1.99 -1.18
N ASP A 89 -3.20 -0.95 -2.01
CA ASP A 89 -2.21 0.09 -1.81
C ASP A 89 -2.67 1.10 -0.74
N LEU A 90 -3.99 1.33 -0.65
CA LEU A 90 -4.59 2.12 0.44
C LEU A 90 -4.31 1.46 1.80
N ASP A 91 -4.52 0.16 1.92
CA ASP A 91 -4.22 -0.60 3.13
C ASP A 91 -2.75 -0.48 3.53
N LEU A 92 -1.81 -0.70 2.59
CA LEU A 92 -0.38 -0.57 2.86
C LEU A 92 0.02 0.84 3.30
N VAL A 93 -0.52 1.87 2.64
CA VAL A 93 -0.24 3.26 2.97
C VAL A 93 -0.74 3.61 4.37
N LEU A 94 -1.95 3.19 4.73
CA LEU A 94 -2.50 3.41 6.08
C LEU A 94 -1.63 2.72 7.14
N ALA A 95 -1.15 1.51 6.86
CA ALA A 95 -0.28 0.76 7.76
C ALA A 95 1.09 1.42 7.98
N PHE A 96 1.66 2.04 6.94
CA PHE A 96 2.95 2.72 7.05
C PHE A 96 2.83 4.09 7.69
N VAL A 97 1.86 4.89 7.26
CA VAL A 97 1.74 6.31 7.65
C VAL A 97 1.19 6.47 9.06
N LYS A 98 0.25 5.60 9.48
CA LYS A 98 -0.38 5.58 10.82
C LYS A 98 -0.83 6.97 11.30
N SER A 99 -1.48 7.73 10.41
CA SER A 99 -1.98 9.07 10.67
C SER A 99 -3.33 9.26 9.99
N PRO A 100 -4.25 10.07 10.56
CA PRO A 100 -5.52 10.35 9.91
C PRO A 100 -5.34 11.00 8.54
N ILE A 101 -6.23 10.66 7.60
CA ILE A 101 -6.29 11.31 6.30
C ILE A 101 -6.85 12.71 6.45
N LYS A 102 -6.06 13.72 6.08
CA LYS A 102 -6.43 15.14 6.08
C LYS A 102 -7.28 15.50 4.88
N SER A 103 -6.81 15.19 3.66
CA SER A 103 -7.51 15.47 2.41
C SER A 103 -7.21 14.43 1.34
N VAL A 104 -8.11 14.31 0.38
CA VAL A 104 -7.99 13.47 -0.80
C VAL A 104 -8.25 14.33 -2.03
N GLU A 105 -7.38 14.22 -3.03
CA GLU A 105 -7.59 14.68 -4.40
C GLU A 105 -7.59 13.43 -5.28
N ALA A 106 -8.58 13.26 -6.17
CA ALA A 106 -8.67 12.06 -6.97
C ALA A 106 -9.30 12.32 -8.33
N PHE A 107 -8.87 11.54 -9.31
CA PHE A 107 -9.39 11.49 -10.67
C PHE A 107 -9.59 10.04 -11.06
N GLY A 108 -10.62 9.77 -11.84
CA GLY A 108 -10.88 8.43 -12.31
C GLY A 108 -11.97 8.42 -13.37
N GLY A 109 -12.03 7.36 -14.14
CA GLY A 109 -13.02 7.24 -15.19
C GLY A 109 -13.22 5.84 -15.73
N ALA A 110 -14.37 5.66 -16.31
CA ALA A 110 -14.78 4.48 -17.04
C ALA A 110 -14.23 4.53 -18.47
N VAL A 111 -13.60 3.45 -18.92
CA VAL A 111 -13.07 3.31 -20.29
C VAL A 111 -13.78 2.16 -21.00
N PHE A 112 -13.90 1.00 -20.38
CA PHE A 112 -14.51 -0.20 -20.95
C PHE A 112 -15.68 -0.73 -20.13
N THR A 113 -15.79 -0.36 -18.85
CA THR A 113 -16.85 -0.84 -17.94
C THR A 113 -17.67 0.33 -17.41
N PRO A 114 -18.85 0.09 -16.83
CA PRO A 114 -19.65 1.16 -16.21
C PRO A 114 -19.02 1.80 -14.97
N ALA A 115 -18.09 1.09 -14.30
CA ALA A 115 -17.34 1.59 -13.16
C ALA A 115 -16.00 2.23 -13.61
N GLU A 116 -15.27 2.83 -12.69
CA GLU A 116 -13.96 3.38 -13.00
C GLU A 116 -12.96 2.27 -13.34
N ASP A 117 -12.37 2.34 -14.53
CA ASP A 117 -11.32 1.43 -15.02
C ASP A 117 -9.92 1.96 -14.77
N MET A 118 -9.81 3.25 -14.44
CA MET A 118 -8.60 3.88 -13.97
C MET A 118 -8.92 4.89 -12.86
N ALA A 119 -8.00 5.00 -11.92
CA ALA A 119 -8.05 5.99 -10.86
C ALA A 119 -6.65 6.43 -10.46
N SER A 120 -6.52 7.70 -10.11
CA SER A 120 -5.34 8.28 -9.49
C SER A 120 -5.78 9.10 -8.28
N ALA A 121 -5.10 8.93 -7.14
CA ALA A 121 -5.44 9.61 -5.91
C ALA A 121 -4.19 10.17 -5.23
N ILE A 122 -4.28 11.40 -4.72
CA ILE A 122 -3.30 12.03 -3.84
C ILE A 122 -3.94 12.15 -2.46
N ILE A 123 -3.36 11.47 -1.49
CA ILE A 123 -3.85 11.43 -0.11
C ILE A 123 -2.86 12.17 0.77
N LYS A 124 -3.31 13.21 1.46
CA LYS A 124 -2.52 13.97 2.42
C LYS A 124 -2.93 13.59 3.84
N PHE A 125 -1.96 13.39 4.70
CA PHE A 125 -2.15 12.97 6.09
C PHE A 125 -1.88 14.11 7.07
N GLU A 126 -2.44 14.02 8.29
CA GLU A 126 -2.28 15.04 9.32
C GLU A 126 -0.81 15.21 9.76
N ASN A 127 -0.01 14.13 9.74
CA ASN A 127 1.42 14.17 10.04
C ASN A 127 2.29 14.76 8.91
N GLY A 128 1.65 15.23 7.82
CA GLY A 128 2.30 15.84 6.66
C GLY A 128 2.81 14.83 5.62
N ALA A 129 2.62 13.52 5.82
CA ALA A 129 2.90 12.53 4.79
C ALA A 129 1.91 12.67 3.61
N VAL A 130 2.35 12.25 2.42
CA VAL A 130 1.54 12.24 1.20
C VAL A 130 1.69 10.90 0.51
N ALA A 131 0.58 10.34 0.02
CA ALA A 131 0.59 9.18 -0.85
C ALA A 131 -0.01 9.51 -2.22
N HIS A 132 0.63 9.06 -3.29
CA HIS A 132 0.12 9.12 -4.65
C HIS A 132 -0.08 7.71 -5.17
N LEU A 133 -1.32 7.34 -5.42
CA LEU A 133 -1.72 6.00 -5.82
C LEU A 133 -2.35 6.04 -7.21
N THR A 134 -1.92 5.12 -8.07
CA THR A 134 -2.49 4.93 -9.40
C THR A 134 -2.90 3.48 -9.60
N ALA A 135 -4.15 3.24 -9.96
CA ALA A 135 -4.65 1.92 -10.31
C ALA A 135 -5.38 1.98 -11.65
N ASN A 136 -5.16 0.99 -12.51
CA ASN A 136 -5.99 0.79 -13.68
C ASN A 136 -6.04 -0.68 -14.11
N ARG A 137 -7.13 -1.06 -14.80
CA ARG A 137 -7.32 -2.40 -15.38
C ARG A 137 -7.28 -2.40 -16.92
N VAL A 138 -6.79 -1.34 -17.54
CA VAL A 138 -6.74 -1.18 -19.00
C VAL A 138 -5.30 -1.10 -19.52
N ALA A 139 -4.32 -1.47 -18.74
CA ALA A 139 -2.92 -1.48 -19.12
C ALA A 139 -2.61 -2.66 -20.05
N LEU A 140 -1.70 -2.45 -21.01
CA LEU A 140 -1.23 -3.54 -21.88
C LEU A 140 -0.27 -4.50 -21.16
N LYS A 141 0.43 -4.02 -20.14
CA LYS A 141 1.36 -4.82 -19.33
C LYS A 141 1.09 -4.61 -17.85
N PRO A 142 1.14 -5.66 -17.04
CA PRO A 142 0.99 -5.53 -15.60
C PRO A 142 2.16 -4.74 -15.02
N MET A 143 1.88 -3.95 -13.98
CA MET A 143 2.88 -3.24 -13.17
C MET A 143 2.41 -3.23 -11.72
N ARG A 144 3.30 -3.55 -10.80
CA ARG A 144 3.06 -3.46 -9.36
C ARG A 144 4.30 -2.90 -8.70
N LYS A 145 4.35 -1.58 -8.57
CA LYS A 145 5.52 -0.87 -8.04
C LYS A 145 5.13 0.04 -6.90
N MET A 146 5.98 0.10 -5.89
CA MET A 146 5.84 1.03 -4.78
C MET A 146 7.18 1.69 -4.47
N ARG A 147 7.16 2.99 -4.19
CA ARG A 147 8.30 3.75 -3.70
C ARG A 147 7.92 4.43 -2.40
N VAL A 148 8.78 4.32 -1.41
CA VAL A 148 8.58 4.95 -0.11
C VAL A 148 9.79 5.84 0.19
N PHE A 149 9.55 7.12 0.40
CA PHE A 149 10.56 8.12 0.66
C PHE A 149 10.47 8.61 2.09
N SER A 150 11.62 8.76 2.72
CA SER A 150 11.78 9.35 4.04
C SER A 150 12.95 10.34 4.05
N LYS A 151 13.26 10.91 5.21
CA LYS A 151 14.45 11.76 5.36
C LYS A 151 15.76 10.95 5.31
N GLU A 152 15.70 9.67 5.62
CA GLU A 152 16.84 8.76 5.71
C GLU A 152 17.22 8.18 4.34
N GLY A 153 16.27 8.15 3.40
CA GLY A 153 16.46 7.59 2.07
C GLY A 153 15.14 7.16 1.43
N TYR A 154 15.23 6.26 0.45
CA TYR A 154 14.04 5.68 -0.16
C TYR A 154 14.20 4.20 -0.49
N VAL A 155 13.06 3.52 -0.56
CA VAL A 155 12.94 2.15 -1.06
C VAL A 155 12.09 2.17 -2.34
N SER A 156 12.53 1.46 -3.36
CA SER A 156 11.76 1.16 -4.57
C SER A 156 11.53 -0.34 -4.66
N LEU A 157 10.27 -0.76 -4.75
CA LEU A 157 9.88 -2.16 -4.88
C LEU A 157 9.20 -2.39 -6.23
N ASP A 158 9.57 -3.46 -6.92
CA ASP A 158 8.87 -4.00 -8.08
C ASP A 158 8.37 -5.40 -7.72
N PHE A 159 7.13 -5.48 -7.30
CA PHE A 159 6.48 -6.75 -6.89
C PHE A 159 6.26 -7.69 -8.08
N GLN A 160 6.20 -7.15 -9.32
CA GLN A 160 6.01 -7.96 -10.51
C GLN A 160 7.27 -8.77 -10.84
N ASN A 161 8.45 -8.17 -10.65
CA ASN A 161 9.75 -8.77 -10.96
C ASN A 161 10.49 -9.27 -9.71
N ALA A 162 9.88 -9.19 -8.54
CA ALA A 162 10.49 -9.54 -7.25
C ALA A 162 11.84 -8.86 -7.02
N GLN A 163 11.94 -7.59 -7.35
CA GLN A 163 13.16 -6.78 -7.23
C GLN A 163 12.91 -5.53 -6.40
N GLY A 164 13.93 -5.08 -5.71
CA GLY A 164 13.88 -3.84 -4.96
C GLY A 164 15.23 -3.14 -4.93
N MET A 165 15.19 -1.88 -4.55
CA MET A 165 16.36 -1.05 -4.33
C MET A 165 16.15 -0.22 -3.07
N LEU A 166 17.10 -0.29 -2.17
CA LEU A 166 17.18 0.58 -0.99
C LEU A 166 18.30 1.59 -1.22
N VAL A 167 17.98 2.88 -1.10
CA VAL A 167 18.95 3.95 -1.20
C VAL A 167 18.94 4.74 0.09
N LYS A 168 20.07 4.77 0.79
CA LYS A 168 20.28 5.51 2.04
C LYS A 168 21.43 6.53 1.86
N LYS A 169 21.44 7.54 2.71
CA LYS A 169 22.60 8.44 2.83
C LYS A 169 23.78 7.67 3.41
N ALA A 170 24.97 7.86 2.85
CA ALA A 170 26.19 7.31 3.46
C ALA A 170 26.45 7.96 4.84
N PRO A 171 27.08 7.24 5.79
CA PRO A 171 27.48 7.83 7.04
C PRO A 171 28.37 9.06 6.81
N GLY A 172 28.03 10.17 7.47
CA GLY A 172 28.76 11.44 7.30
C GLY A 172 28.28 12.30 6.12
N TRP A 173 27.19 11.89 5.42
CA TRP A 173 26.54 12.74 4.41
C TRP A 173 26.17 14.10 5.01
N ASP A 174 26.74 15.15 4.42
CA ASP A 174 26.39 16.53 4.73
C ASP A 174 26.53 17.35 3.44
N PHE A 175 25.40 17.67 2.82
CA PHE A 175 25.38 18.41 1.56
C PHE A 175 25.97 19.82 1.71
N GLU A 176 25.84 20.43 2.90
CA GLU A 176 26.36 21.79 3.17
C GLU A 176 27.90 21.81 3.24
N LYS A 177 28.53 20.67 3.53
CA LYS A 177 30.00 20.52 3.54
C LYS A 177 30.59 20.11 2.18
N LEU A 178 29.76 19.82 1.18
CA LEU A 178 30.21 19.55 -0.17
C LEU A 178 30.64 20.84 -0.85
N ASP A 179 31.98 21.06 -0.93
CA ASP A 179 32.51 22.13 -1.75
C ASP A 179 32.49 21.76 -3.23
N MET A 180 31.32 22.03 -3.86
CA MET A 180 31.12 21.79 -5.30
C MET A 180 32.09 22.59 -6.19
N LYS A 181 32.79 23.60 -5.65
CA LYS A 181 33.77 24.41 -6.41
C LYS A 181 35.14 23.77 -6.42
N SER A 182 35.43 22.89 -5.46
CA SER A 182 36.71 22.18 -5.37
C SER A 182 36.73 20.88 -6.18
N LEU A 183 35.56 20.40 -6.73
CA LEU A 183 35.49 19.26 -7.59
C LEU A 183 36.13 19.56 -8.95
N ASP A 184 37.25 18.91 -9.25
CA ASP A 184 37.93 19.06 -10.54
C ASP A 184 37.04 18.58 -11.71
N ARG A 185 37.14 19.24 -12.88
CA ARG A 185 36.40 18.85 -14.08
C ARG A 185 36.68 17.40 -14.53
N ALA A 186 37.83 16.86 -14.19
CA ALA A 186 38.17 15.47 -14.42
C ALA A 186 37.37 14.50 -13.51
N GLU A 187 37.08 14.90 -12.26
CA GLU A 187 36.26 14.18 -11.29
C GLU A 187 34.75 14.28 -11.63
N MET A 188 34.34 15.34 -12.33
CA MET A 188 32.96 15.48 -12.82
C MET A 188 32.58 14.44 -13.90
N GLY A 189 33.53 13.87 -14.63
CA GLY A 189 33.32 12.72 -15.53
C GLY A 189 32.91 11.46 -14.79
N ASP A 190 33.27 11.34 -13.49
CA ASP A 190 32.93 10.23 -12.60
C ASP A 190 31.93 10.66 -11.50
N LEU A 191 31.17 11.75 -11.71
CA LEU A 191 30.22 12.32 -10.74
C LEU A 191 29.19 11.27 -10.30
N TRP A 192 28.74 10.41 -11.21
CA TRP A 192 27.90 9.27 -10.92
C TRP A 192 28.55 8.35 -9.89
N LYS A 193 29.81 7.98 -10.11
CA LYS A 193 30.56 7.11 -9.23
C LYS A 193 30.80 7.77 -7.87
N PHE A 194 31.18 9.04 -7.85
CA PHE A 194 31.33 9.81 -6.63
C PHE A 194 30.02 9.89 -5.82
N VAL A 195 28.88 10.14 -6.47
CA VAL A 195 27.58 10.21 -5.82
C VAL A 195 27.13 8.84 -5.34
N PHE A 196 27.19 7.82 -6.19
CA PHE A 196 26.63 6.50 -5.88
C PHE A 196 27.55 5.60 -5.07
N ASP A 197 28.88 5.75 -5.18
CA ASP A 197 29.83 4.97 -4.40
C ASP A 197 30.30 5.70 -3.13
N GLY A 198 30.21 7.06 -3.11
CA GLY A 198 30.75 7.86 -2.01
C GLY A 198 29.68 8.51 -1.10
N LEU A 199 28.55 8.92 -1.67
CA LEU A 199 27.55 9.72 -0.97
C LEU A 199 26.26 8.97 -0.68
N LEU A 200 25.93 7.94 -1.44
CA LEU A 200 24.76 7.10 -1.27
C LEU A 200 25.19 5.65 -1.04
N GLN A 201 24.44 4.98 -0.18
CA GLN A 201 24.49 3.53 -0.06
C GLN A 201 23.33 2.97 -0.87
N VAL A 202 23.63 2.28 -1.97
CA VAL A 202 22.65 1.64 -2.84
C VAL A 202 22.74 0.14 -2.66
N GLU A 203 21.65 -0.45 -2.18
CA GLU A 203 21.52 -1.88 -1.97
C GLU A 203 20.44 -2.43 -2.91
N ASN A 204 20.82 -3.37 -3.77
CA ASN A 204 19.87 -4.12 -4.58
C ASN A 204 19.26 -5.24 -3.72
N LEU A 205 17.95 -5.21 -3.59
CA LEU A 205 17.18 -6.16 -2.80
C LEU A 205 16.67 -7.28 -3.71
N GLN A 206 17.03 -8.51 -3.41
CA GLN A 206 16.33 -9.67 -3.94
C GLN A 206 15.13 -9.92 -3.03
N LEU A 207 13.94 -9.71 -3.58
CA LEU A 207 12.73 -9.88 -2.79
C LEU A 207 12.39 -11.36 -2.71
N ASP A 208 12.13 -11.83 -1.51
CA ASP A 208 11.59 -13.16 -1.30
C ASP A 208 10.23 -13.25 -1.99
N THR A 209 10.03 -14.32 -2.76
CA THR A 209 8.79 -14.63 -3.46
C THR A 209 7.90 -15.59 -2.69
N GLY A 210 8.06 -15.71 -1.38
CA GLY A 210 7.29 -16.58 -0.52
C GLY A 210 5.79 -16.64 -0.87
N ASN A 211 5.04 -17.47 -0.23
CA ASN A 211 3.59 -17.56 -0.46
C ASN A 211 2.84 -16.67 0.54
N PRO A 212 2.51 -15.40 0.20
CA PRO A 212 1.81 -14.49 1.11
C PRO A 212 0.45 -15.04 1.57
N LEU A 213 -0.28 -15.73 0.68
CA LEU A 213 -1.57 -16.32 1.03
C LEU A 213 -1.43 -17.43 2.07
N LEU A 214 -0.40 -18.27 1.95
CA LEU A 214 -0.14 -19.29 2.95
C LEU A 214 0.22 -18.66 4.30
N ALA A 215 1.08 -17.63 4.28
CA ALA A 215 1.47 -16.92 5.50
C ALA A 215 0.27 -16.25 6.20
N GLU A 216 -0.64 -15.66 5.44
CA GLU A 216 -1.91 -15.09 5.94
C GLU A 216 -2.79 -16.16 6.62
N LEU A 217 -2.99 -17.31 5.96
CA LEU A 217 -3.81 -18.39 6.48
C LEU A 217 -3.20 -19.03 7.73
N GLU A 218 -1.88 -19.23 7.75
CA GLU A 218 -1.15 -19.76 8.92
C GLU A 218 -1.23 -18.79 10.10
N GLU A 219 -1.06 -17.49 9.84
CA GLU A 219 -1.17 -16.45 10.86
C GLU A 219 -2.57 -16.42 11.45
N PHE A 220 -3.62 -16.43 10.61
CA PHE A 220 -5.00 -16.46 11.08
C PHE A 220 -5.28 -17.67 11.98
N VAL A 221 -4.85 -18.87 11.57
CA VAL A 221 -5.01 -20.09 12.37
C VAL A 221 -4.29 -19.98 13.71
N ASN A 222 -3.10 -19.37 13.75
CA ASN A 222 -2.36 -19.16 14.99
C ASN A 222 -3.06 -18.12 15.87
N CYS A 223 -3.56 -17.02 15.31
CA CYS A 223 -4.35 -16.02 16.06
C CYS A 223 -5.59 -16.65 16.72
N VAL A 224 -6.28 -17.53 16.00
CA VAL A 224 -7.43 -18.27 16.56
C VAL A 224 -7.02 -19.16 17.72
N LYS A 225 -5.91 -19.92 17.61
CA LYS A 225 -5.41 -20.81 18.68
C LYS A 225 -4.96 -20.05 19.92
N ASP A 226 -4.21 -18.95 19.70
CA ASP A 226 -3.55 -18.21 20.77
C ASP A 226 -4.41 -17.04 21.27
N ARG A 227 -5.58 -16.82 20.67
CA ARG A 227 -6.47 -15.66 20.92
C ARG A 227 -5.74 -14.32 20.81
N SER A 228 -4.77 -14.25 19.87
CA SER A 228 -3.99 -13.05 19.61
C SER A 228 -4.63 -12.20 18.50
N GLN A 229 -4.26 -10.91 18.45
CA GLN A 229 -4.75 -10.01 17.43
C GLN A 229 -4.09 -10.31 16.07
N PRO A 230 -4.88 -10.40 14.97
CA PRO A 230 -4.34 -10.54 13.62
C PRO A 230 -3.48 -9.35 13.18
N THR A 231 -2.57 -9.59 12.24
CA THR A 231 -1.79 -8.53 11.56
C THR A 231 -2.70 -7.54 10.84
N VAL A 232 -3.82 -8.01 10.28
CA VAL A 232 -4.84 -7.18 9.64
C VAL A 232 -6.19 -7.40 10.34
N PRO A 233 -6.45 -6.71 11.46
CA PRO A 233 -7.73 -6.81 12.14
C PRO A 233 -8.86 -6.15 11.34
N GLY A 234 -10.09 -6.45 11.70
CA GLY A 234 -11.29 -5.90 11.02
C GLY A 234 -11.30 -4.38 10.90
N GLU A 235 -10.82 -3.66 11.92
CA GLU A 235 -10.74 -2.20 11.96
C GLU A 235 -9.85 -1.63 10.84
N GLU A 236 -8.74 -2.29 10.52
CA GLU A 236 -7.86 -1.87 9.42
C GLU A 236 -8.53 -2.10 8.07
N GLY A 237 -9.25 -3.21 7.90
CA GLY A 237 -10.07 -3.44 6.71
C GLY A 237 -11.17 -2.38 6.54
N VAL A 238 -11.82 -1.96 7.63
CA VAL A 238 -12.80 -0.84 7.61
C VAL A 238 -12.10 0.47 7.23
N ALA A 239 -10.93 0.75 7.78
CA ALA A 239 -10.18 1.96 7.44
C ALA A 239 -9.78 2.01 5.95
N ALA A 240 -9.40 0.87 5.37
CA ALA A 240 -9.10 0.77 3.94
C ALA A 240 -10.33 1.05 3.07
N VAL A 241 -11.50 0.50 3.43
CA VAL A 241 -12.76 0.79 2.72
C VAL A 241 -13.17 2.26 2.89
N ALA A 242 -13.06 2.83 4.09
CA ALA A 242 -13.36 4.25 4.32
C ALA A 242 -12.46 5.18 3.51
N ALA A 243 -11.18 4.84 3.36
CA ALA A 243 -10.28 5.57 2.47
C ALA A 243 -10.69 5.45 1.00
N ALA A 244 -11.09 4.25 0.55
CA ALA A 244 -11.59 4.02 -0.79
C ALA A 244 -12.88 4.79 -1.07
N GLU A 245 -13.82 4.85 -0.13
CA GLU A 245 -15.05 5.66 -0.23
C GLU A 245 -14.73 7.16 -0.40
N ARG A 246 -13.73 7.69 0.34
CA ARG A 246 -13.29 9.08 0.17
C ARG A 246 -12.72 9.33 -1.22
N VAL A 247 -11.92 8.40 -1.75
CA VAL A 247 -11.40 8.47 -3.13
C VAL A 247 -12.55 8.47 -4.14
N LEU A 248 -13.50 7.54 -4.00
CA LEU A 248 -14.66 7.42 -4.90
C LEU A 248 -15.56 8.66 -4.85
N ALA A 249 -15.77 9.26 -3.67
CA ALA A 249 -16.56 10.48 -3.54
C ALA A 249 -15.94 11.63 -4.34
N VAL A 250 -14.61 11.82 -4.26
CA VAL A 250 -13.91 12.87 -5.03
C VAL A 250 -13.92 12.56 -6.54
N ILE A 251 -13.76 11.29 -6.94
CA ILE A 251 -13.89 10.90 -8.36
C ILE A 251 -15.29 11.22 -8.89
N ALA A 252 -16.33 10.99 -8.07
CA ALA A 252 -17.71 11.26 -8.47
C ALA A 252 -17.98 12.76 -8.75
N GLU A 253 -17.27 13.65 -8.03
CA GLU A 253 -17.33 15.11 -8.27
C GLU A 253 -16.61 15.54 -9.55
N ASN A 254 -15.64 14.75 -10.03
CA ASN A 254 -14.75 15.05 -11.16
C ASN A 254 -14.95 14.03 -12.32
N ARG A 255 -16.16 13.52 -12.51
CA ARG A 255 -16.42 12.54 -13.58
C ARG A 255 -16.17 13.15 -14.97
N TRP A 256 -15.62 12.32 -15.84
CA TRP A 256 -15.59 12.63 -17.27
C TRP A 256 -17.03 12.60 -17.82
N GLU A 257 -17.37 13.59 -18.63
CA GLU A 257 -18.59 13.58 -19.40
C GLU A 257 -18.51 12.62 -20.59
#